data_95e3b3bf2c90030e96ccf8bf8a5910d0
#
_entry.id   95e3b3bf2c90030e96ccf8bf8a5910d0
#
_cell.length_a   1.000
_cell.length_b   1.000
_cell.length_c   1.000
_cell.angle_alpha   90.00
_cell.angle_beta   90.00
_cell.angle_gamma   90.00
#
_symmetry.space_group_name_H-M   'P 1'
#
loop_
_entity.id
_entity.type
_entity.pdbx_description
1 polymer ?
#
loop_
_entity_poly.entity_id
_entity_poly.type
_entity_poly.pdbx_seq_one_letter_code
_entity_poly.pdbx_strand_id
1 'polypeptide(L)'
;KGEISVTRVAIVEDDRDCAGRLEECARRYSEENGLDAEIVVFPDGMDIAEDYRPVWDIILMDIEMPHLDGMSAARRIRTMDPAAVIIFITNMARYAIKGYEVDALDFVLKPVTYGQLALKLKKAMTIVASRERRYLMLPVDEGEKRVSTDEILFIEVVNHRLHIHTTGEEFVLPGSLQEMEAKLAGLSFVRC
;
A
#
# COMPACT_ATOMS: atom_id res chain seq x y z
N LYS A 1 17.56 -8.59 -11.51
CA LYS A 1 16.10 -8.72 -11.71
C LYS A 1 15.49 -8.29 -10.41
N GLY A 2 14.93 -7.05 -10.36
CA GLY A 2 14.20 -6.61 -9.19
C GLY A 2 13.00 -7.54 -8.98
N GLU A 3 12.76 -7.96 -7.74
CA GLU A 3 11.52 -8.63 -7.38
C GLU A 3 10.37 -7.70 -7.75
N ILE A 4 9.44 -8.21 -8.55
CA ILE A 4 8.21 -7.50 -8.87
C ILE A 4 7.36 -7.60 -7.61
N SER A 5 7.26 -6.51 -6.87
CA SER A 5 6.38 -6.45 -5.70
C SER A 5 4.93 -6.60 -6.17
N VAL A 6 4.23 -7.60 -5.64
CA VAL A 6 2.82 -7.84 -5.93
C VAL A 6 1.98 -6.84 -5.15
N THR A 7 1.27 -5.97 -5.85
CA THR A 7 0.31 -5.04 -5.21
C THR A 7 -0.95 -5.78 -4.80
N ARG A 8 -1.32 -5.69 -3.53
CA ARG A 8 -2.52 -6.34 -2.99
C ARG A 8 -3.68 -5.37 -2.88
N VAL A 9 -4.76 -5.68 -3.61
CA VAL A 9 -5.97 -4.87 -3.67
C VAL A 9 -7.14 -5.64 -3.06
N ALA A 10 -7.73 -5.11 -2.00
CA ALA A 10 -8.99 -5.60 -1.47
C ALA A 10 -10.15 -4.80 -2.05
N ILE A 11 -11.22 -5.48 -2.46
CA ILE A 11 -12.50 -4.88 -2.87
C ILE A 11 -13.54 -5.33 -1.84
N VAL A 12 -14.16 -4.39 -1.15
CA VAL A 12 -15.16 -4.66 -0.11
C VAL A 12 -16.50 -4.12 -0.58
N GLU A 13 -17.39 -5.02 -1.04
CA GLU A 13 -18.61 -4.67 -1.75
C GLU A 13 -19.60 -5.83 -1.67
N ASP A 14 -20.83 -5.60 -1.18
CA ASP A 14 -21.86 -6.60 -1.03
C ASP A 14 -22.65 -6.86 -2.33
N ASP A 15 -22.74 -5.87 -3.22
CA ASP A 15 -23.32 -6.04 -4.57
C ASP A 15 -22.32 -6.75 -5.50
N ARG A 16 -22.64 -8.01 -5.86
CA ARG A 16 -21.78 -8.85 -6.70
C ARG A 16 -21.50 -8.27 -8.09
N ASP A 17 -22.48 -7.58 -8.69
CA ASP A 17 -22.32 -6.98 -10.01
C ASP A 17 -21.40 -5.74 -9.94
N CYS A 18 -21.50 -4.98 -8.87
CA CYS A 18 -20.61 -3.87 -8.60
C CYS A 18 -19.18 -4.36 -8.31
N ALA A 19 -19.04 -5.35 -7.43
CA ALA A 19 -17.75 -5.98 -7.10
C ALA A 19 -17.04 -6.52 -8.35
N GLY A 20 -17.76 -7.24 -9.21
CA GLY A 20 -17.21 -7.78 -10.47
C GLY A 20 -16.72 -6.69 -11.42
N ARG A 21 -17.47 -5.57 -11.55
CA ARG A 21 -17.03 -4.42 -12.35
C ARG A 21 -15.79 -3.74 -11.77
N LEU A 22 -15.69 -3.61 -10.45
CA LEU A 22 -14.52 -3.05 -9.79
C LEU A 22 -13.30 -3.94 -9.98
N GLU A 23 -13.49 -5.26 -9.85
CA GLU A 23 -12.43 -6.25 -10.09
C GLU A 23 -11.93 -6.19 -11.54
N GLU A 24 -12.83 -6.15 -12.52
CA GLU A 24 -12.48 -6.02 -13.94
C GLU A 24 -11.70 -4.73 -14.21
N CYS A 25 -12.15 -3.59 -13.64
CA CYS A 25 -11.45 -2.32 -13.77
C CYS A 25 -10.06 -2.35 -13.15
N ALA A 26 -9.90 -2.96 -11.97
CA ALA A 26 -8.62 -3.06 -11.29
C ALA A 26 -7.65 -3.98 -12.05
N ARG A 27 -8.10 -5.13 -12.56
CA ARG A 27 -7.31 -6.02 -13.41
C ARG A 27 -6.83 -5.32 -14.68
N ARG A 28 -7.76 -4.70 -15.39
CA ARG A 28 -7.45 -3.94 -16.60
C ARG A 28 -6.40 -2.85 -16.34
N TYR A 29 -6.55 -2.11 -15.23
CA TYR A 29 -5.57 -1.09 -14.84
C TYR A 29 -4.19 -1.71 -14.61
N SER A 30 -4.12 -2.85 -13.92
CA SER A 30 -2.86 -3.54 -13.65
C SER A 30 -2.19 -4.02 -14.94
N GLU A 31 -2.95 -4.63 -15.85
CA GLU A 31 -2.48 -5.10 -17.16
C GLU A 31 -1.94 -3.93 -18.02
N GLU A 32 -2.71 -2.83 -18.13
CA GLU A 32 -2.31 -1.65 -18.91
C GLU A 32 -1.04 -0.97 -18.37
N ASN A 33 -0.75 -1.12 -17.08
CA ASN A 33 0.43 -0.52 -16.44
C ASN A 33 1.55 -1.51 -16.12
N GLY A 34 1.43 -2.78 -16.54
CA GLY A 34 2.45 -3.82 -16.30
C GLY A 34 2.68 -4.12 -14.82
N LEU A 35 1.64 -4.01 -14.00
CA LEU A 35 1.69 -4.26 -12.57
C LEU A 35 1.28 -5.70 -12.27
N ASP A 36 1.98 -6.35 -11.35
CA ASP A 36 1.53 -7.60 -10.76
C ASP A 36 0.60 -7.29 -9.59
N ALA A 37 -0.66 -7.74 -9.65
CA ALA A 37 -1.67 -7.42 -8.65
C ALA A 37 -2.46 -8.66 -8.22
N GLU A 38 -2.54 -8.84 -6.91
CA GLU A 38 -3.46 -9.78 -6.26
C GLU A 38 -4.73 -9.03 -5.85
N ILE A 39 -5.89 -9.43 -6.41
CA ILE A 39 -7.17 -8.78 -6.14
C ILE A 39 -8.08 -9.77 -5.43
N VAL A 40 -8.59 -9.39 -4.26
CA VAL A 40 -9.50 -10.21 -3.45
C VAL A 40 -10.77 -9.42 -3.14
N VAL A 41 -11.92 -10.06 -3.30
CA VAL A 41 -13.25 -9.49 -3.02
C VAL A 41 -13.77 -9.99 -1.67
N PHE A 42 -14.21 -9.05 -0.84
CA PHE A 42 -14.89 -9.28 0.44
C PHE A 42 -16.33 -8.80 0.34
N PRO A 43 -17.33 -9.63 0.66
CA PRO A 43 -18.74 -9.27 0.51
C PRO A 43 -19.28 -8.35 1.61
N ASP A 44 -18.49 -8.11 2.69
CA ASP A 44 -18.92 -7.24 3.80
C ASP A 44 -17.70 -6.65 4.54
N GLY A 45 -17.91 -5.52 5.20
CA GLY A 45 -16.89 -4.89 6.04
C GLY A 45 -16.42 -5.75 7.21
N MET A 46 -17.29 -6.67 7.70
CA MET A 46 -16.93 -7.63 8.75
C MET A 46 -15.86 -8.60 8.24
N ASP A 47 -16.00 -9.12 7.02
CA ASP A 47 -15.11 -10.15 6.48
C ASP A 47 -13.66 -9.66 6.35
N ILE A 48 -13.45 -8.38 6.04
CA ILE A 48 -12.10 -7.82 6.00
C ILE A 48 -11.61 -7.37 7.37
N ALA A 49 -12.49 -6.94 8.28
CA ALA A 49 -12.10 -6.28 9.53
C ALA A 49 -11.96 -7.23 10.72
N GLU A 50 -12.56 -8.44 10.70
CA GLU A 50 -12.58 -9.36 11.85
C GLU A 50 -11.19 -9.92 12.16
N ASP A 51 -10.49 -10.43 11.15
CA ASP A 51 -9.11 -10.95 11.27
C ASP A 51 -8.15 -10.15 10.39
N TYR A 52 -8.26 -8.83 10.42
CA TYR A 52 -7.47 -7.96 9.56
C TYR A 52 -5.97 -8.18 9.74
N ARG A 53 -5.28 -8.35 8.62
CA ARG A 53 -3.82 -8.36 8.56
C ARG A 53 -3.34 -7.20 7.69
N PRO A 54 -2.28 -6.49 8.06
CA PRO A 54 -1.74 -5.35 7.30
C PRO A 54 -0.98 -5.82 6.06
N VAL A 55 -1.70 -6.49 5.15
CA VAL A 55 -1.16 -7.03 3.89
C VAL A 55 -1.74 -6.34 2.66
N TRP A 56 -2.76 -5.49 2.82
CA TRP A 56 -3.46 -4.81 1.74
C TRP A 56 -2.83 -3.44 1.46
N ASP A 57 -2.41 -3.21 0.24
CA ASP A 57 -1.87 -1.91 -0.20
C ASP A 57 -3.00 -0.93 -0.49
N ILE A 58 -4.04 -1.40 -1.19
CA ILE A 58 -5.20 -0.60 -1.61
C ILE A 58 -6.48 -1.32 -1.20
N ILE A 59 -7.42 -0.58 -0.61
CA ILE A 59 -8.74 -1.08 -0.24
C ILE A 59 -9.79 -0.20 -0.93
N LEU A 60 -10.53 -0.78 -1.88
CA LEU A 60 -11.72 -0.19 -2.48
C LEU A 60 -12.92 -0.63 -1.65
N MET A 61 -13.66 0.29 -1.04
CA MET A 61 -14.63 -0.04 -0.01
C MET A 61 -15.96 0.67 -0.23
N ASP A 62 -17.06 -0.08 -0.32
CA ASP A 62 -18.38 0.53 -0.19
C ASP A 62 -18.65 0.92 1.27
N ILE A 63 -19.52 1.90 1.46
CA ILE A 63 -19.97 2.33 2.79
C ILE A 63 -21.22 1.57 3.23
N GLU A 64 -22.15 1.32 2.31
CA GLU A 64 -23.44 0.69 2.62
C GLU A 64 -23.33 -0.83 2.51
N MET A 65 -23.07 -1.49 3.64
CA MET A 65 -23.02 -2.94 3.74
C MET A 65 -23.82 -3.45 4.93
N PRO A 66 -24.33 -4.72 4.88
CA PRO A 66 -25.34 -5.20 5.85
C PRO A 66 -24.85 -5.35 7.29
N HIS A 67 -23.66 -5.92 7.53
CA HIS A 67 -23.20 -6.28 8.87
C HIS A 67 -22.28 -5.22 9.46
N LEU A 68 -21.24 -4.81 8.72
CA LEU A 68 -20.35 -3.74 9.15
C LEU A 68 -20.20 -2.74 8.03
N ASP A 69 -20.70 -1.52 8.24
CA ASP A 69 -20.55 -0.44 7.25
C ASP A 69 -19.07 -0.08 7.00
N GLY A 70 -18.78 0.41 5.78
CA GLY A 70 -17.42 0.68 5.35
C GLY A 70 -16.69 1.73 6.19
N MET A 71 -17.39 2.70 6.76
CA MET A 71 -16.75 3.69 7.63
C MET A 71 -16.30 3.06 8.95
N SER A 72 -17.12 2.17 9.53
CA SER A 72 -16.79 1.43 10.74
C SER A 72 -15.66 0.42 10.49
N ALA A 73 -15.68 -0.29 9.33
CA ALA A 73 -14.60 -1.16 8.91
C ALA A 73 -13.29 -0.38 8.73
N ALA A 74 -13.32 0.76 8.03
CA ALA A 74 -12.16 1.61 7.81
C ALA A 74 -11.55 2.12 9.13
N ARG A 75 -12.37 2.51 10.13
CA ARG A 75 -11.86 2.90 11.45
C ARG A 75 -11.12 1.75 12.14
N ARG A 76 -11.66 0.52 12.11
CA ARG A 76 -10.99 -0.66 12.68
C ARG A 76 -9.66 -0.94 11.95
N ILE A 77 -9.68 -0.95 10.62
CA ILE A 77 -8.48 -1.14 9.80
C ILE A 77 -7.43 -0.09 10.15
N ARG A 78 -7.81 1.17 10.25
CA ARG A 78 -6.89 2.28 10.51
C ARG A 78 -6.17 2.19 11.86
N THR A 79 -6.78 1.54 12.87
CA THR A 79 -6.11 1.29 14.16
C THR A 79 -5.00 0.24 14.06
N MET A 80 -5.09 -0.69 13.10
CA MET A 80 -4.14 -1.79 12.91
C MET A 80 -3.15 -1.50 11.78
N ASP A 81 -3.60 -0.74 10.77
CA ASP A 81 -2.83 -0.41 9.57
C ASP A 81 -3.04 1.05 9.17
N PRO A 82 -2.24 1.97 9.73
CA PRO A 82 -2.28 3.37 9.33
C PRO A 82 -1.86 3.58 7.88
N ALA A 83 -1.19 2.58 7.28
CA ALA A 83 -0.61 2.70 5.96
C ALA A 83 -1.56 2.30 4.83
N ALA A 84 -2.56 1.43 5.01
CA ALA A 84 -3.46 1.01 3.95
C ALA A 84 -4.09 2.19 3.19
N VAL A 85 -4.07 2.16 1.85
CA VAL A 85 -4.74 3.19 1.04
C VAL A 85 -6.20 2.83 0.90
N ILE A 86 -7.09 3.62 1.50
CA ILE A 86 -8.52 3.41 1.44
C ILE A 86 -9.13 4.38 0.44
N ILE A 87 -9.95 3.86 -0.50
CA ILE A 87 -10.76 4.61 -1.45
C ILE A 87 -12.20 4.16 -1.27
N PHE A 88 -13.09 5.08 -0.91
CA PHE A 88 -14.50 4.75 -0.83
C PHE A 88 -15.18 4.79 -2.18
N ILE A 89 -16.04 3.79 -2.43
CA ILE A 89 -16.83 3.65 -3.66
C ILE A 89 -18.28 3.41 -3.26
N THR A 90 -19.14 4.42 -3.37
CA THR A 90 -20.48 4.35 -2.77
C THR A 90 -21.49 5.25 -3.49
N ASN A 91 -22.78 5.03 -3.25
CA ASN A 91 -23.86 5.93 -3.66
C ASN A 91 -24.00 7.16 -2.77
N MET A 92 -23.36 7.19 -1.60
CA MET A 92 -23.59 8.19 -0.57
C MET A 92 -22.63 9.37 -0.61
N ALA A 93 -22.91 10.38 -1.44
CA ALA A 93 -22.12 11.62 -1.53
C ALA A 93 -21.90 12.34 -0.17
N ARG A 94 -22.87 12.22 0.77
CA ARG A 94 -22.81 12.86 2.09
C ARG A 94 -21.64 12.36 2.96
N TYR A 95 -21.09 11.17 2.67
CA TYR A 95 -19.97 10.61 3.42
C TYR A 95 -18.60 11.09 2.92
N ALA A 96 -18.54 11.81 1.80
CA ALA A 96 -17.27 12.35 1.29
C ALA A 96 -16.56 13.24 2.35
N ILE A 97 -17.32 14.01 3.14
CA ILE A 97 -16.76 14.82 4.23
C ILE A 97 -16.25 13.94 5.39
N LYS A 98 -16.94 12.83 5.68
CA LYS A 98 -16.54 11.92 6.76
C LYS A 98 -15.33 11.04 6.41
N GLY A 99 -14.99 10.91 5.14
CA GLY A 99 -13.78 10.17 4.71
C GLY A 99 -12.50 10.72 5.32
N TYR A 100 -12.45 12.00 5.66
CA TYR A 100 -11.32 12.59 6.38
C TYR A 100 -11.10 11.99 7.78
N GLU A 101 -12.13 11.48 8.44
CA GLU A 101 -12.02 10.88 9.78
C GLU A 101 -11.17 9.58 9.78
N VAL A 102 -11.08 8.91 8.65
CA VAL A 102 -10.34 7.66 8.47
C VAL A 102 -9.15 7.80 7.52
N ASP A 103 -8.77 9.04 7.20
CA ASP A 103 -7.68 9.34 6.27
C ASP A 103 -7.81 8.57 4.94
N ALA A 104 -9.03 8.60 4.37
CA ALA A 104 -9.27 8.01 3.06
C ALA A 104 -8.60 8.84 1.97
N LEU A 105 -7.95 8.15 1.02
CA LEU A 105 -7.27 8.82 -0.10
C LEU A 105 -8.23 9.57 -0.99
N ASP A 106 -9.39 8.98 -1.22
CA ASP A 106 -10.36 9.55 -2.17
C ASP A 106 -11.75 8.93 -2.01
N PHE A 107 -12.69 9.48 -2.76
CA PHE A 107 -14.10 9.11 -2.77
C PHE A 107 -14.61 9.04 -4.21
N VAL A 108 -15.28 7.95 -4.58
CA VAL A 108 -15.85 7.75 -5.92
C VAL A 108 -17.33 7.44 -5.78
N LEU A 109 -18.16 8.21 -6.48
CA LEU A 109 -19.59 7.94 -6.53
C LEU A 109 -19.92 6.87 -7.57
N LYS A 110 -20.78 5.93 -7.21
CA LYS A 110 -21.37 4.98 -8.15
C LYS A 110 -22.38 5.71 -9.07
N PRO A 111 -22.50 5.34 -10.35
CA PRO A 111 -21.81 4.25 -11.05
C PRO A 111 -20.37 4.61 -11.41
N VAL A 112 -19.44 3.69 -11.14
CA VAL A 112 -18.02 3.88 -11.38
C VAL A 112 -17.66 3.58 -12.83
N THR A 113 -16.99 4.53 -13.50
CA THR A 113 -16.38 4.28 -14.81
C THR A 113 -14.93 3.89 -14.68
N TYR A 114 -14.41 3.13 -15.65
CA TYR A 114 -12.99 2.76 -15.68
C TYR A 114 -12.07 3.98 -15.56
N GLY A 115 -12.32 5.05 -16.31
CA GLY A 115 -11.47 6.24 -16.29
C GLY A 115 -11.42 6.93 -14.91
N GLN A 116 -12.55 6.96 -14.19
CA GLN A 116 -12.59 7.51 -12.83
C GLN A 116 -11.77 6.65 -11.86
N LEU A 117 -11.96 5.32 -11.90
CA LEU A 117 -11.22 4.41 -11.01
C LEU A 117 -9.73 4.40 -11.34
N ALA A 118 -9.35 4.38 -12.62
CA ALA A 118 -7.96 4.40 -13.05
C ALA A 118 -7.18 5.62 -12.52
N LEU A 119 -7.80 6.80 -12.49
CA LEU A 119 -7.19 8.00 -11.90
C LEU A 119 -6.93 7.83 -10.39
N LYS A 120 -7.85 7.19 -9.67
CA LYS A 120 -7.71 6.95 -8.22
C LYS A 120 -6.68 5.87 -7.94
N LEU A 121 -6.67 4.79 -8.72
CA LEU A 121 -5.66 3.74 -8.65
C LEU A 121 -4.26 4.30 -8.94
N LYS A 122 -4.11 5.17 -9.95
CA LYS A 122 -2.84 5.83 -10.23
C LYS A 122 -2.32 6.62 -9.02
N LYS A 123 -3.18 7.39 -8.37
CA LYS A 123 -2.83 8.14 -7.16
C LYS A 123 -2.45 7.19 -6.01
N ALA A 124 -3.24 6.13 -5.80
CA ALA A 124 -2.99 5.10 -4.79
C ALA A 124 -1.64 4.41 -5.02
N MET A 125 -1.35 3.97 -6.26
CA MET A 125 -0.09 3.33 -6.63
C MET A 125 1.12 4.24 -6.40
N THR A 126 0.98 5.54 -6.62
CA THR A 126 2.06 6.51 -6.32
C THR A 126 2.39 6.50 -4.83
N ILE A 127 1.38 6.41 -3.96
CA ILE A 127 1.56 6.33 -2.50
C ILE A 127 2.18 4.99 -2.11
N VAL A 128 1.66 3.88 -2.64
CA VAL A 128 2.20 2.53 -2.39
C VAL A 128 3.68 2.46 -2.79
N ALA A 129 4.01 2.88 -4.01
CA ALA A 129 5.39 2.90 -4.50
C ALA A 129 6.32 3.81 -3.66
N SER A 130 5.80 4.91 -3.11
CA SER A 130 6.58 5.77 -2.21
C SER A 130 6.88 5.11 -0.87
N ARG A 131 6.02 4.18 -0.42
CA ARG A 131 6.24 3.41 0.82
C ARG A 131 7.25 2.30 0.65
N GLU A 132 7.22 1.58 -0.48
CA GLU A 132 8.22 0.56 -0.80
C GLU A 132 9.63 1.16 -0.82
N ARG A 133 9.78 2.40 -1.28
CA ARG A 133 11.04 3.15 -1.22
C ARG A 133 11.50 3.48 0.21
N ARG A 134 10.60 3.41 1.20
CA ARG A 134 10.95 3.66 2.60
C ARG A 134 11.49 2.43 3.34
N TYR A 135 11.66 1.32 2.65
CA TYR A 135 12.23 0.10 3.23
C TYR A 135 13.37 -0.40 2.36
N LEU A 136 14.42 -0.83 3.01
CA LEU A 136 15.50 -1.61 2.39
C LEU A 136 15.36 -3.06 2.78
N MET A 137 15.45 -3.97 1.81
CA MET A 137 15.65 -5.38 2.06
C MET A 137 17.15 -5.62 2.18
N LEU A 138 17.59 -6.00 3.38
CA LEU A 138 18.99 -6.25 3.70
C LEU A 138 19.21 -7.76 3.87
N PRO A 139 20.18 -8.36 3.16
CA PRO A 139 20.53 -9.75 3.37
C PRO A 139 21.11 -9.92 4.77
N VAL A 140 20.60 -10.88 5.52
CA VAL A 140 21.07 -11.30 6.84
C VAL A 140 21.30 -12.80 6.84
N ASP A 141 22.00 -13.33 7.85
CA ASP A 141 22.38 -14.75 7.91
C ASP A 141 21.17 -15.72 7.81
N GLU A 142 20.00 -15.31 8.28
CA GLU A 142 18.76 -16.11 8.26
C GLU A 142 17.78 -15.71 7.14
N GLY A 143 18.25 -15.04 6.07
CA GLY A 143 17.42 -14.62 4.93
C GLY A 143 17.50 -13.12 4.62
N GLU A 144 16.38 -12.46 4.47
CA GLU A 144 16.30 -11.02 4.23
C GLU A 144 15.54 -10.30 5.36
N LYS A 145 16.05 -9.16 5.79
CA LYS A 145 15.41 -8.31 6.79
C LYS A 145 14.95 -7.00 6.16
N ARG A 146 13.69 -6.66 6.38
CA ARG A 146 13.10 -5.39 5.96
C ARG A 146 13.42 -4.32 7.00
N VAL A 147 14.15 -3.28 6.59
CA VAL A 147 14.58 -2.16 7.44
C VAL A 147 13.98 -0.88 6.93
N SER A 148 13.29 -0.14 7.81
CA SER A 148 12.74 1.18 7.44
C SER A 148 13.88 2.17 7.16
N THR A 149 13.77 2.91 6.07
CA THR A 149 14.77 3.96 5.77
C THR A 149 14.70 5.13 6.77
N ASP A 150 13.55 5.30 7.46
CA ASP A 150 13.39 6.29 8.52
C ASP A 150 14.16 5.90 9.81
N GLU A 151 14.52 4.62 9.96
CA GLU A 151 15.35 4.12 11.07
C GLU A 151 16.84 4.22 10.78
N ILE A 152 17.24 4.45 9.53
CA ILE A 152 18.64 4.55 9.12
C ILE A 152 19.19 5.92 9.54
N LEU A 153 20.21 5.89 10.39
CA LEU A 153 20.90 7.10 10.85
C LEU A 153 21.94 7.56 9.85
N PHE A 154 22.80 6.64 9.42
CA PHE A 154 23.81 6.87 8.38
C PHE A 154 24.31 5.54 7.81
N ILE A 155 24.97 5.63 6.65
CA ILE A 155 25.58 4.49 5.97
C ILE A 155 27.01 4.88 5.63
N GLU A 156 27.95 4.00 5.97
CA GLU A 156 29.37 4.18 5.64
C GLU A 156 29.98 2.94 5.02
N VAL A 157 31.17 3.09 4.45
CA VAL A 157 31.98 1.94 3.98
C VAL A 157 33.25 1.85 4.82
N VAL A 158 33.39 0.73 5.50
CA VAL A 158 34.57 0.40 6.30
C VAL A 158 35.12 -0.94 5.79
N ASN A 159 36.41 -1.00 5.45
CA ASN A 159 37.06 -2.23 4.96
C ASN A 159 36.30 -2.93 3.80
N HIS A 160 35.82 -2.16 2.82
CA HIS A 160 35.06 -2.63 1.65
C HIS A 160 33.70 -3.30 1.99
N ARG A 161 33.15 -3.01 3.18
CA ARG A 161 31.80 -3.45 3.58
C ARG A 161 30.94 -2.24 3.90
N LEU A 162 29.66 -2.33 3.53
CA LEU A 162 28.65 -1.35 3.92
C LEU A 162 28.26 -1.58 5.37
N HIS A 163 28.34 -0.55 6.16
CA HIS A 163 27.85 -0.46 7.52
C HIS A 163 26.61 0.44 7.51
N ILE A 164 25.46 -0.14 7.82
CA ILE A 164 24.16 0.57 7.87
C ILE A 164 23.79 0.69 9.35
N HIS A 165 23.91 1.90 9.88
CA HIS A 165 23.59 2.22 11.27
C HIS A 165 22.12 2.63 11.37
N THR A 166 21.36 1.91 12.19
CA THR A 166 19.94 2.23 12.45
C THR A 166 19.73 2.62 13.90
N THR A 167 18.52 3.04 14.22
CA THR A 167 18.14 3.35 15.63
C THR A 167 18.15 2.13 16.54
N GLY A 168 18.07 0.90 15.98
CA GLY A 168 17.99 -0.35 16.76
C GLY A 168 19.24 -1.22 16.68
N GLU A 169 19.86 -1.33 15.52
CA GLU A 169 20.98 -2.25 15.26
C GLU A 169 21.85 -1.79 14.09
N GLU A 170 22.98 -2.44 13.90
CA GLU A 170 23.90 -2.22 12.80
C GLU A 170 23.88 -3.42 11.85
N PHE A 171 23.83 -3.16 10.54
CA PHE A 171 23.95 -4.19 9.50
C PHE A 171 25.26 -4.02 8.74
N VAL A 172 26.02 -5.12 8.60
CA VAL A 172 27.30 -5.12 7.89
C VAL A 172 27.20 -6.03 6.67
N LEU A 173 27.18 -5.45 5.47
CA LEU A 173 26.87 -6.14 4.23
C LEU A 173 28.00 -5.98 3.21
N PRO A 174 28.21 -6.94 2.28
CA PRO A 174 28.98 -6.69 1.08
C PRO A 174 28.21 -5.71 0.16
N GLY A 175 28.90 -4.72 -0.40
CA GLY A 175 28.28 -3.78 -1.33
C GLY A 175 29.04 -2.47 -1.43
N SER A 176 28.53 -1.56 -2.25
CA SER A 176 29.11 -0.25 -2.49
C SER A 176 28.13 0.89 -2.14
N LEU A 177 28.67 2.05 -1.77
CA LEU A 177 27.84 3.24 -1.56
C LEU A 177 27.05 3.63 -2.81
N GLN A 178 27.62 3.41 -4.01
CA GLN A 178 26.95 3.75 -5.26
C GLN A 178 25.68 2.90 -5.51
N GLU A 179 25.71 1.61 -5.16
CA GLU A 179 24.54 0.73 -5.23
C GLU A 179 23.49 1.15 -4.19
N MET A 180 23.93 1.55 -3.00
CA MET A 180 23.04 2.01 -1.94
C MET A 180 22.41 3.36 -2.29
N GLU A 181 23.17 4.30 -2.85
CA GLU A 181 22.65 5.57 -3.37
C GLU A 181 21.53 5.35 -4.42
N ALA A 182 21.69 4.38 -5.32
CA ALA A 182 20.67 4.04 -6.29
C ALA A 182 19.37 3.50 -5.63
N LYS A 183 19.50 2.69 -4.57
CA LYS A 183 18.36 2.17 -3.79
C LYS A 183 17.66 3.26 -2.97
N LEU A 184 18.41 4.26 -2.50
CA LEU A 184 17.92 5.37 -1.68
C LEU A 184 17.53 6.60 -2.52
N ALA A 185 17.61 6.52 -3.86
CA ALA A 185 17.29 7.62 -4.76
C ALA A 185 15.86 8.13 -4.56
N GLY A 186 15.71 9.43 -4.30
CA GLY A 186 14.42 10.07 -4.03
C GLY A 186 14.01 10.09 -2.54
N LEU A 187 14.88 9.62 -1.65
CA LEU A 187 14.76 9.77 -0.20
C LEU A 187 15.67 10.91 0.29
N SER A 188 15.43 11.39 1.52
CA SER A 188 16.16 12.52 2.12
C SER A 188 17.58 12.15 2.61
N PHE A 189 18.30 11.32 1.85
CA PHE A 189 19.69 10.99 2.14
C PHE A 189 20.62 11.94 1.40
N VAL A 190 21.62 12.46 2.10
CA VAL A 190 22.65 13.35 1.56
C VAL A 190 24.00 12.66 1.70
N ARG A 191 24.80 12.68 0.64
CA ARG A 191 26.18 12.21 0.69
C ARG A 191 27.05 13.31 1.31
N CYS A 192 27.81 12.96 2.34
CA CYS A 192 28.79 13.79 3.01
C CYS A 192 30.19 13.49 2.49
#